data_445109c3c7ec200d9623ad2bf67dc98b
#
_entry.id   445109c3c7ec200d9623ad2bf67dc98b
#
_cell.length_a   1.000
_cell.length_b   1.000
_cell.length_c   1.000
_cell.angle_alpha   90.00
_cell.angle_beta   90.00
_cell.angle_gamma   90.00
#
_symmetry.space_group_name_H-M   'P 1'
#
loop_
_entity.id
_entity.type
_entity.pdbx_description
1 polymer ?
#
loop_
_entity_poly.entity_id
_entity_poly.type
_entity_poly.pdbx_seq_one_letter_code
_entity_poly.pdbx_strand_id
1 'polypeptide(L)'
;SSAASDVYKRQVNPDIKVDTRYTNDYVDTAIAKEFGYSMINDKKCDIIWGVAGNAGNGAAEAALDTGKAWFIGVDSDQELTFSSDLAALTLTSGLKNIGNSIIWIFDQWDAGKTYWGTEVQLGLAEGGVGIVTDKNYDKYASAETKAAVEAAQKGITDGSIKVDTAFDANFDLAALRDSVRP
;
A
#
# COMPACT_ATOMS: atom_id res chain seq x y z
N SER A 1 -2.41 -5.59 7.91
CA SER A 1 -1.51 -5.18 6.80
C SER A 1 -0.93 -3.78 6.96
N SER A 2 -1.65 -2.83 7.55
CA SER A 2 -1.13 -1.46 7.76
C SER A 2 0.10 -1.41 8.68
N ALA A 3 0.18 -2.27 9.69
CA ALA A 3 1.25 -2.25 10.66
C ALA A 3 2.63 -2.61 10.10
N ALA A 4 2.71 -3.63 9.23
CA ALA A 4 3.98 -3.99 8.60
C ALA A 4 4.51 -2.83 7.72
N SER A 5 3.59 -2.10 7.05
CA SER A 5 3.97 -0.93 6.26
C SER A 5 4.51 0.22 7.14
N ASP A 6 4.04 0.35 8.37
CA ASP A 6 4.47 1.41 9.29
C ASP A 6 5.88 1.17 9.82
N VAL A 7 6.26 -0.09 10.10
CA VAL A 7 7.65 -0.46 10.43
C VAL A 7 8.59 -0.09 9.29
N TYR A 8 8.22 -0.47 8.07
CA TYR A 8 9.09 -0.28 6.92
C TYR A 8 9.30 1.19 6.56
N LYS A 9 8.26 2.01 6.67
CA LYS A 9 8.35 3.46 6.46
C LYS A 9 9.42 4.11 7.36
N ARG A 10 9.52 3.69 8.62
CA ARG A 10 10.52 4.20 9.57
C ARG A 10 11.95 3.75 9.29
N GLN A 11 12.14 2.62 8.62
CA GLN A 11 13.48 2.20 8.20
C GLN A 11 14.06 3.13 7.13
N VAL A 12 13.18 3.74 6.32
CA VAL A 12 13.58 4.70 5.28
C VAL A 12 13.61 6.13 5.82
N ASN A 13 12.62 6.51 6.65
CA ASN A 13 12.55 7.81 7.30
C ASN A 13 12.12 7.64 8.76
N PRO A 14 13.06 7.71 9.73
CA PRO A 14 12.76 7.53 11.15
C PRO A 14 11.83 8.60 11.74
N ASP A 15 11.75 9.76 11.10
CA ASP A 15 10.93 10.90 11.56
C ASP A 15 9.52 10.89 10.95
N ILE A 16 9.22 9.91 10.08
CA ILE A 16 7.89 9.82 9.45
C ILE A 16 6.80 9.64 10.49
N LYS A 17 5.71 10.41 10.34
CA LYS A 17 4.50 10.27 11.14
C LYS A 17 3.44 9.51 10.35
N VAL A 18 2.77 8.61 11.02
CA VAL A 18 1.73 7.76 10.41
C VAL A 18 0.46 7.84 11.25
N ASP A 19 -0.64 8.31 10.66
CA ASP A 19 -1.98 8.21 11.22
C ASP A 19 -2.74 7.07 10.54
N THR A 20 -3.39 6.21 11.32
CA THR A 20 -4.12 5.05 10.81
C THR A 20 -5.56 5.12 11.24
N ARG A 21 -6.48 5.02 10.30
CA ARG A 21 -7.93 5.01 10.52
C ARG A 21 -8.54 3.73 9.94
N TYR A 22 -9.55 3.22 10.61
CA TYR A 22 -10.29 2.04 10.18
C TYR A 22 -11.73 2.44 9.89
N THR A 23 -12.14 2.28 8.64
CA THR A 23 -13.53 2.53 8.22
C THR A 23 -14.47 1.46 8.77
N ASN A 24 -13.96 0.26 9.08
CA ASN A 24 -14.72 -0.96 9.38
C ASN A 24 -15.78 -1.28 8.31
N ASP A 25 -15.58 -0.76 7.11
CA ASP A 25 -16.43 -0.94 5.93
C ASP A 25 -15.56 -0.91 4.68
N TYR A 26 -15.94 -1.65 3.64
CA TYR A 26 -15.22 -1.70 2.37
C TYR A 26 -15.96 -0.98 1.24
N VAL A 27 -17.13 -0.42 1.51
CA VAL A 27 -18.05 0.15 0.50
C VAL A 27 -18.33 1.63 0.74
N ASP A 28 -18.56 2.04 2.00
CA ASP A 28 -18.94 3.40 2.38
C ASP A 28 -17.78 4.40 2.20
N THR A 29 -17.83 5.13 1.09
CA THR A 29 -16.84 6.16 0.76
C THR A 29 -16.94 7.40 1.66
N ALA A 30 -18.11 7.69 2.26
CA ALA A 30 -18.29 8.89 3.07
C ALA A 30 -17.44 8.84 4.34
N ILE A 31 -17.38 7.70 5.02
CA ILE A 31 -16.54 7.51 6.21
C ILE A 31 -15.07 7.74 5.90
N ALA A 32 -14.58 7.14 4.80
CA ALA A 32 -13.18 7.31 4.40
C ALA A 32 -12.87 8.75 3.96
N LYS A 33 -13.84 9.45 3.37
CA LYS A 33 -13.70 10.87 2.99
C LYS A 33 -13.56 11.77 4.21
N GLU A 34 -14.38 11.55 5.25
CA GLU A 34 -14.27 12.28 6.52
C GLU A 34 -12.93 12.03 7.21
N PHE A 35 -12.47 10.77 7.23
CA PHE A 35 -11.16 10.44 7.75
C PHE A 35 -10.05 11.11 6.94
N GLY A 36 -10.14 11.13 5.62
CA GLY A 36 -9.21 11.83 4.74
C GLY A 36 -9.11 13.32 5.09
N TYR A 37 -10.23 14.01 5.27
CA TYR A 37 -10.24 15.40 5.69
C TYR A 37 -9.54 15.62 7.04
N SER A 38 -9.83 14.78 8.04
CA SER A 38 -9.18 14.90 9.35
C SER A 38 -7.68 14.61 9.27
N MET A 39 -7.27 13.58 8.56
CA MET A 39 -5.86 13.25 8.36
C MET A 39 -5.11 14.39 7.66
N ILE A 40 -5.67 14.99 6.63
CA ILE A 40 -5.04 16.08 5.87
C ILE A 40 -5.05 17.40 6.66
N ASN A 41 -6.21 17.79 7.21
CA ASN A 41 -6.36 19.12 7.82
C ASN A 41 -5.84 19.18 9.26
N ASP A 42 -6.07 18.14 10.07
CA ASP A 42 -5.72 18.13 11.49
C ASP A 42 -4.33 17.53 11.71
N LYS A 43 -4.04 16.40 11.07
CA LYS A 43 -2.76 15.68 11.21
C LYS A 43 -1.69 16.10 10.22
N LYS A 44 -2.04 16.92 9.22
CA LYS A 44 -1.12 17.42 8.19
C LYS A 44 -0.49 16.32 7.34
N CYS A 45 -1.24 15.23 7.14
CA CYS A 45 -0.79 14.18 6.22
C CYS A 45 -0.71 14.75 4.80
N ASP A 46 0.41 14.56 4.15
CA ASP A 46 0.72 14.98 2.78
C ASP A 46 0.56 13.83 1.76
N ILE A 47 0.42 12.60 2.25
CA ILE A 47 0.11 11.41 1.46
C ILE A 47 -0.96 10.60 2.17
N ILE A 48 -1.98 10.17 1.42
CA ILE A 48 -3.04 9.28 1.89
C ILE A 48 -2.97 7.95 1.13
N TRP A 49 -3.03 6.84 1.83
CA TRP A 49 -3.09 5.51 1.25
C TRP A 49 -4.45 4.85 1.56
N GLY A 50 -5.25 4.61 0.53
CA GLY A 50 -6.65 4.20 0.63
C GLY A 50 -6.87 2.68 0.73
N VAL A 51 -6.27 1.99 1.72
CA VAL A 51 -6.36 0.52 1.86
C VAL A 51 -7.69 0.11 2.51
N ALA A 52 -8.80 0.36 1.84
CA ALA A 52 -10.15 0.07 2.34
C ALA A 52 -11.14 -0.36 1.23
N GLY A 53 -10.67 -1.04 0.19
CA GLY A 53 -11.52 -1.40 -0.94
C GLY A 53 -12.14 -0.16 -1.59
N ASN A 54 -13.43 -0.23 -1.98
CA ASN A 54 -14.13 0.92 -2.57
C ASN A 54 -14.27 2.10 -1.60
N ALA A 55 -14.39 1.86 -0.31
CA ALA A 55 -14.44 2.94 0.69
C ALA A 55 -13.20 3.85 0.61
N GLY A 56 -12.02 3.28 0.30
CA GLY A 56 -10.77 4.04 0.14
C GLY A 56 -10.83 5.14 -0.92
N ASN A 57 -11.72 5.05 -1.90
CA ASN A 57 -11.91 6.08 -2.92
C ASN A 57 -12.38 7.42 -2.30
N GLY A 58 -13.14 7.38 -1.20
CA GLY A 58 -13.50 8.58 -0.46
C GLY A 58 -12.30 9.35 0.09
N ALA A 59 -11.25 8.65 0.51
CA ALA A 59 -10.01 9.29 0.95
C ALA A 59 -9.27 9.98 -0.22
N ALA A 60 -9.34 9.41 -1.44
CA ALA A 60 -8.83 10.06 -2.64
C ALA A 60 -9.62 11.34 -2.97
N GLU A 61 -10.96 11.31 -2.81
CA GLU A 61 -11.78 12.50 -2.97
C GLU A 61 -11.43 13.60 -1.97
N ALA A 62 -11.17 13.26 -0.70
CA ALA A 62 -10.73 14.22 0.30
C ALA A 62 -9.37 14.85 -0.05
N ALA A 63 -8.46 14.07 -0.62
CA ALA A 63 -7.18 14.57 -1.11
C ALA A 63 -7.39 15.55 -2.28
N LEU A 64 -8.28 15.23 -3.22
CA LEU A 64 -8.65 16.11 -4.34
C LEU A 64 -9.28 17.42 -3.84
N ASP A 65 -10.30 17.34 -2.99
CA ASP A 65 -11.04 18.49 -2.49
C ASP A 65 -10.15 19.47 -1.69
N THR A 66 -9.19 18.93 -0.96
CA THR A 66 -8.25 19.77 -0.18
C THR A 66 -7.10 20.32 -1.00
N GLY A 67 -6.69 19.63 -2.05
CA GLY A 67 -5.51 19.97 -2.86
C GLY A 67 -4.19 19.98 -2.07
N LYS A 68 -4.11 19.27 -0.94
CA LYS A 68 -2.97 19.31 0.00
C LYS A 68 -2.25 17.98 0.17
N ALA A 69 -2.78 16.91 -0.41
CA ALA A 69 -2.20 15.58 -0.26
C ALA A 69 -2.20 14.84 -1.59
N TRP A 70 -1.20 13.98 -1.74
CA TRP A 70 -1.17 12.96 -2.78
C TRP A 70 -1.93 11.70 -2.33
N PHE A 71 -2.30 10.88 -3.28
CA PHE A 71 -2.95 9.60 -3.03
C PHE A 71 -2.10 8.42 -3.48
N ILE A 72 -2.14 7.34 -2.72
CA ILE A 72 -1.62 6.02 -3.11
C ILE A 72 -2.79 5.08 -3.24
N GLY A 73 -2.95 4.48 -4.41
CA GLY A 73 -3.99 3.51 -4.71
C GLY A 73 -3.70 2.12 -4.16
N VAL A 74 -4.66 1.22 -4.32
CA VAL A 74 -4.59 -0.16 -3.81
C VAL A 74 -5.22 -1.17 -4.76
N ASP A 75 -4.74 -2.40 -4.70
CA ASP A 75 -5.18 -3.60 -5.43
C ASP A 75 -4.92 -3.55 -6.95
N SER A 76 -5.26 -2.48 -7.62
CA SER A 76 -5.05 -2.27 -9.06
C SER A 76 -4.45 -0.89 -9.32
N ASP A 77 -4.03 -0.66 -10.56
CA ASP A 77 -3.60 0.67 -10.98
C ASP A 77 -4.80 1.62 -11.02
N GLN A 78 -5.01 2.37 -9.92
CA GLN A 78 -6.15 3.28 -9.80
C GLN A 78 -6.02 4.55 -10.65
N GLU A 79 -4.83 4.89 -11.14
CA GLU A 79 -4.66 5.94 -12.13
C GLU A 79 -5.42 5.65 -13.42
N LEU A 80 -5.60 4.36 -13.77
CA LEU A 80 -6.35 3.92 -14.94
C LEU A 80 -7.88 3.85 -14.72
N THR A 81 -8.31 3.73 -13.47
CA THR A 81 -9.73 3.50 -13.14
C THR A 81 -10.43 4.72 -12.57
N PHE A 82 -9.70 5.69 -12.10
CA PHE A 82 -10.20 6.93 -11.56
C PHE A 82 -10.59 7.93 -12.67
N SER A 83 -11.39 8.95 -12.29
CA SER A 83 -11.56 10.15 -13.13
C SER A 83 -10.22 10.86 -13.35
N SER A 84 -10.12 11.69 -14.39
CA SER A 84 -8.90 12.43 -14.71
C SER A 84 -8.32 13.21 -13.52
N ASP A 85 -9.19 13.77 -12.69
CA ASP A 85 -8.77 14.62 -11.56
C ASP A 85 -8.21 13.78 -10.41
N LEU A 86 -8.84 12.65 -10.09
CA LEU A 86 -8.34 11.70 -9.10
C LEU A 86 -7.08 10.99 -9.60
N ALA A 87 -7.03 10.62 -10.88
CA ALA A 87 -5.84 10.04 -11.49
C ALA A 87 -4.64 10.97 -11.38
N ALA A 88 -4.84 12.29 -11.60
CA ALA A 88 -3.76 13.28 -11.58
C ALA A 88 -3.06 13.41 -10.21
N LEU A 89 -3.74 13.11 -9.12
CA LEU A 89 -3.17 13.14 -7.75
C LEU A 89 -2.72 11.77 -7.24
N THR A 90 -2.95 10.70 -8.00
CA THR A 90 -2.54 9.34 -7.62
C THR A 90 -1.08 9.12 -8.00
N LEU A 91 -0.18 9.08 -7.01
CA LEU A 91 1.27 8.94 -7.25
C LEU A 91 1.65 7.55 -7.76
N THR A 92 1.04 6.53 -7.19
CA THR A 92 1.27 5.11 -7.47
C THR A 92 0.14 4.30 -6.90
N SER A 93 0.12 3.01 -7.16
CA SER A 93 -0.80 2.07 -6.53
C SER A 93 -0.05 0.83 -6.07
N GLY A 94 -0.35 0.35 -4.86
CA GLY A 94 0.04 -0.98 -4.42
C GLY A 94 -0.80 -2.02 -5.14
N LEU A 95 -0.16 -2.92 -5.86
CA LEU A 95 -0.81 -3.92 -6.70
C LEU A 95 -0.98 -5.24 -5.98
N LYS A 96 -2.12 -5.87 -6.17
CA LYS A 96 -2.41 -7.26 -5.82
C LYS A 96 -2.68 -8.02 -7.12
N ASN A 97 -1.66 -8.72 -7.59
CA ASN A 97 -1.64 -9.35 -8.91
C ASN A 97 -2.32 -10.74 -8.86
N ILE A 98 -3.64 -10.76 -8.74
CA ILE A 98 -4.42 -12.01 -8.64
C ILE A 98 -4.17 -12.91 -9.84
N GLY A 99 -4.05 -12.36 -11.06
CA GLY A 99 -3.72 -13.12 -12.26
C GLY A 99 -2.41 -13.91 -12.11
N ASN A 100 -1.36 -13.28 -11.59
CA ASN A 100 -0.08 -13.96 -11.35
C ASN A 100 -0.21 -15.06 -10.29
N SER A 101 -1.04 -14.85 -9.27
CA SER A 101 -1.30 -15.87 -8.25
C SER A 101 -1.98 -17.11 -8.83
N ILE A 102 -2.89 -16.92 -9.78
CA ILE A 102 -3.53 -18.02 -10.50
C ILE A 102 -2.53 -18.77 -11.38
N ILE A 103 -1.70 -18.05 -12.14
CA ILE A 103 -0.65 -18.65 -12.97
C ILE A 103 0.32 -19.44 -12.08
N TRP A 104 0.76 -18.85 -10.97
CA TRP A 104 1.66 -19.49 -10.03
C TRP A 104 1.15 -20.84 -9.53
N ILE A 105 -0.14 -20.94 -9.17
CA ILE A 105 -0.69 -22.21 -8.67
C ILE A 105 -0.74 -23.29 -9.76
N PHE A 106 -1.00 -22.93 -11.02
CA PHE A 106 -0.93 -23.85 -12.15
C PHE A 106 0.51 -24.33 -12.42
N ASP A 107 1.49 -23.41 -12.36
CA ASP A 107 2.91 -23.76 -12.49
C ASP A 107 3.36 -24.74 -11.40
N GLN A 108 2.90 -24.54 -10.15
CA GLN A 108 3.18 -25.48 -9.07
C GLN A 108 2.52 -26.84 -9.32
N TRP A 109 1.30 -26.87 -9.83
CA TRP A 109 0.63 -28.12 -10.16
C TRP A 109 1.36 -28.87 -11.28
N ASP A 110 1.72 -28.20 -12.34
CA ASP A 110 2.49 -28.80 -13.45
C ASP A 110 3.85 -29.34 -12.97
N ALA A 111 4.43 -28.70 -11.96
CA ALA A 111 5.64 -29.17 -11.28
C ALA A 111 5.38 -30.33 -10.28
N GLY A 112 4.14 -30.85 -10.19
CA GLY A 112 3.76 -31.96 -9.32
C GLY A 112 3.54 -31.56 -7.84
N LYS A 113 3.46 -30.27 -7.55
CA LYS A 113 3.21 -29.74 -6.19
C LYS A 113 1.74 -29.40 -6.02
N THR A 114 1.19 -29.67 -4.85
CA THR A 114 -0.20 -29.34 -4.51
C THR A 114 -0.27 -28.63 -3.16
N TYR A 115 -1.20 -27.68 -3.06
CA TYR A 115 -1.39 -26.84 -1.88
C TYR A 115 -2.84 -26.90 -1.36
N TRP A 116 -3.53 -28.02 -1.56
CA TRP A 116 -4.92 -28.18 -1.15
C TRP A 116 -5.07 -28.03 0.37
N GLY A 117 -5.98 -27.16 0.77
CA GLY A 117 -6.25 -26.88 2.18
C GLY A 117 -5.14 -26.12 2.90
N THR A 118 -4.22 -25.50 2.17
CA THR A 118 -3.15 -24.66 2.74
C THR A 118 -3.35 -23.20 2.36
N GLU A 119 -2.83 -22.32 3.20
CA GLU A 119 -2.66 -20.89 2.89
C GLU A 119 -1.24 -20.66 2.37
N VAL A 120 -1.12 -19.97 1.24
CA VAL A 120 0.17 -19.61 0.65
C VAL A 120 0.24 -18.09 0.50
N GLN A 121 1.31 -17.49 1.00
CA GLN A 121 1.57 -16.08 0.84
C GLN A 121 2.48 -15.87 -0.38
N LEU A 122 2.00 -15.11 -1.36
CA LEU A 122 2.75 -14.76 -2.56
C LEU A 122 3.17 -13.29 -2.46
N GLY A 123 4.47 -13.06 -2.43
CA GLY A 123 5.08 -11.75 -2.29
C GLY A 123 5.56 -11.15 -3.63
N LEU A 124 6.56 -10.28 -3.51
CA LEU A 124 7.23 -9.67 -4.67
C LEU A 124 7.98 -10.71 -5.52
N ALA A 125 8.59 -11.71 -4.87
CA ALA A 125 9.37 -12.74 -5.56
C ALA A 125 8.51 -13.58 -6.52
N GLU A 126 7.26 -13.86 -6.13
CA GLU A 126 6.29 -14.60 -6.95
C GLU A 126 5.48 -13.67 -7.87
N GLY A 127 5.70 -12.37 -7.80
CA GLY A 127 4.90 -11.39 -8.53
C GLY A 127 3.45 -11.29 -8.06
N GLY A 128 3.13 -11.79 -6.87
CA GLY A 128 1.79 -11.74 -6.27
C GLY A 128 1.38 -10.33 -5.86
N VAL A 129 2.36 -9.48 -5.53
CA VAL A 129 2.17 -8.07 -5.24
C VAL A 129 3.19 -7.22 -5.99
N GLY A 130 2.96 -5.91 -6.05
CA GLY A 130 3.85 -4.95 -6.69
C GLY A 130 3.43 -3.51 -6.45
N ILE A 131 4.05 -2.60 -7.17
CA ILE A 131 3.65 -1.20 -7.24
C ILE A 131 3.68 -0.70 -8.69
N VAL A 132 2.88 0.31 -9.00
CA VAL A 132 2.96 1.03 -10.29
C VAL A 132 4.20 1.91 -10.26
N THR A 133 5.05 1.79 -11.30
CA THR A 133 6.33 2.53 -11.40
C THR A 133 6.45 3.40 -12.66
N ASP A 134 5.38 3.49 -13.44
CA ASP A 134 5.26 4.35 -14.62
C ASP A 134 4.39 5.59 -14.35
N LYS A 135 3.98 6.33 -15.37
CA LYS A 135 3.04 7.47 -15.32
C LYS A 135 3.41 8.51 -14.25
N ASN A 136 2.51 8.75 -13.29
CA ASN A 136 2.71 9.75 -12.23
C ASN A 136 3.89 9.41 -11.33
N TYR A 137 4.09 8.13 -11.00
CA TYR A 137 5.28 7.73 -10.25
C TYR A 137 6.55 8.13 -11.00
N ASP A 138 6.65 7.81 -12.28
CA ASP A 138 7.82 8.16 -13.08
C ASP A 138 8.01 9.68 -13.21
N LYS A 139 6.93 10.42 -13.28
CA LYS A 139 6.93 11.87 -13.41
C LYS A 139 7.31 12.62 -12.13
N TYR A 140 6.84 12.15 -10.98
CA TYR A 140 6.93 12.91 -9.73
C TYR A 140 7.94 12.34 -8.72
N ALA A 141 8.24 11.04 -8.77
CA ALA A 141 9.26 10.47 -7.89
C ALA A 141 10.67 10.95 -8.31
N SER A 142 11.44 11.41 -7.32
CA SER A 142 12.83 11.79 -7.57
C SER A 142 13.68 10.57 -7.96
N ALA A 143 14.82 10.81 -8.59
CA ALA A 143 15.76 9.73 -8.92
C ALA A 143 16.23 8.96 -7.67
N GLU A 144 16.38 9.67 -6.55
CA GLU A 144 16.72 9.07 -5.25
C GLU A 144 15.58 8.17 -4.73
N THR A 145 14.33 8.63 -4.81
CA THR A 145 13.16 7.83 -4.44
C THR A 145 13.04 6.57 -5.30
N LYS A 146 13.21 6.69 -6.61
CA LYS A 146 13.17 5.55 -7.54
C LYS A 146 14.25 4.53 -7.19
N ALA A 147 15.48 4.97 -6.98
CA ALA A 147 16.60 4.10 -6.59
C ALA A 147 16.36 3.40 -5.23
N ALA A 148 15.81 4.12 -4.26
CA ALA A 148 15.46 3.56 -2.95
C ALA A 148 14.36 2.48 -3.06
N VAL A 149 13.33 2.73 -3.85
CA VAL A 149 12.24 1.76 -4.10
C VAL A 149 12.76 0.52 -4.80
N GLU A 150 13.58 0.69 -5.85
CA GLU A 150 14.20 -0.44 -6.57
C GLU A 150 15.10 -1.28 -5.65
N ALA A 151 15.92 -0.62 -4.83
CA ALA A 151 16.76 -1.31 -3.85
C ALA A 151 15.93 -2.09 -2.82
N ALA A 152 14.83 -1.51 -2.34
CA ALA A 152 13.91 -2.15 -1.42
C ALA A 152 13.22 -3.38 -2.06
N GLN A 153 12.71 -3.24 -3.27
CA GLN A 153 12.11 -4.35 -4.02
C GLN A 153 13.10 -5.50 -4.22
N LYS A 154 14.33 -5.17 -4.62
CA LYS A 154 15.40 -6.15 -4.76
C LYS A 154 15.72 -6.84 -3.44
N GLY A 155 15.90 -6.07 -2.35
CA GLY A 155 16.22 -6.61 -1.04
C GLY A 155 15.12 -7.53 -0.47
N ILE A 156 13.84 -7.21 -0.73
CA ILE A 156 12.73 -8.09 -0.37
C ILE A 156 12.74 -9.36 -1.22
N THR A 157 12.97 -9.22 -2.52
CA THR A 157 12.97 -10.36 -3.46
C THR A 157 14.12 -11.33 -3.20
N ASP A 158 15.32 -10.83 -2.88
CA ASP A 158 16.49 -11.67 -2.58
C ASP A 158 16.57 -12.09 -1.10
N GLY A 159 15.64 -11.63 -0.25
CA GLY A 159 15.51 -12.01 1.17
C GLY A 159 16.49 -11.28 2.10
N SER A 160 17.26 -10.31 1.62
CA SER A 160 18.14 -9.48 2.47
C SER A 160 17.33 -8.49 3.32
N ILE A 161 16.14 -8.12 2.85
CA ILE A 161 15.15 -7.37 3.64
C ILE A 161 14.00 -8.32 4.00
N LYS A 162 13.77 -8.50 5.30
CA LYS A 162 12.62 -9.23 5.83
C LYS A 162 11.52 -8.23 6.20
N VAL A 163 10.34 -8.45 5.65
CA VAL A 163 9.16 -7.66 6.01
C VAL A 163 8.45 -8.36 7.17
N ASP A 164 8.31 -7.66 8.29
CA ASP A 164 7.58 -8.18 9.44
C ASP A 164 6.09 -8.32 9.12
N THR A 165 5.45 -9.29 9.76
CA THR A 165 4.03 -9.54 9.61
C THR A 165 3.29 -9.38 10.93
N ALA A 166 2.12 -8.72 10.88
CA ALA A 166 1.23 -8.60 12.03
C ALA A 166 0.59 -9.95 12.45
N PHE A 167 0.79 -11.00 11.67
CA PHE A 167 0.37 -12.36 12.01
C PHE A 167 1.42 -13.10 12.86
N ASP A 168 2.61 -12.53 13.06
CA ASP A 168 3.58 -13.07 14.00
C ASP A 168 3.08 -12.86 15.42
N ALA A 169 2.99 -13.95 16.21
CA ALA A 169 2.51 -13.93 17.59
C ALA A 169 3.35 -13.05 18.54
N ASN A 170 4.60 -12.75 18.17
CA ASN A 170 5.51 -11.90 18.93
C ASN A 170 5.49 -10.43 18.47
N PHE A 171 4.67 -10.09 17.49
CA PHE A 171 4.62 -8.73 16.92
C PHE A 171 3.66 -7.84 17.71
N ASP A 172 4.19 -6.86 18.44
CA ASP A 172 3.38 -5.89 19.19
C ASP A 172 2.95 -4.73 18.29
N LEU A 173 1.82 -4.92 17.62
CA LEU A 173 1.20 -3.93 16.77
C LEU A 173 0.81 -2.64 17.53
N ALA A 174 0.38 -2.76 18.79
CA ALA A 174 -0.07 -1.61 19.57
C ALA A 174 1.13 -0.71 19.92
N ALA A 175 2.21 -1.30 20.43
CA ALA A 175 3.43 -0.56 20.72
C ALA A 175 4.00 0.12 19.47
N LEU A 176 3.97 -0.55 18.32
CA LEU A 176 4.43 0.04 17.07
C LEU A 176 3.58 1.26 16.69
N ARG A 177 2.26 1.14 16.69
CA ARG A 177 1.36 2.26 16.34
C ARG A 177 1.56 3.46 17.26
N ASP A 178 1.71 3.22 18.56
CA ASP A 178 1.93 4.29 19.53
C ASP A 178 3.25 5.02 19.27
N SER A 179 4.27 4.32 18.77
CA SER A 179 5.57 4.91 18.45
C SER A 179 5.59 5.79 17.20
N VAL A 180 4.61 5.67 16.28
CA VAL A 180 4.57 6.41 14.99
C VAL A 180 3.46 7.46 14.92
N ARG A 181 2.58 7.55 15.92
CA ARG A 181 1.48 8.52 15.93
C ARG A 181 1.96 9.95 15.86
N PRO A 182 1.26 10.84 15.11
CA PRO A 182 1.54 12.26 15.06
C PRO A 182 1.26 12.99 16.36
#